data_564dd94020665c02147e8bf790a21061
#
_entry.id   564dd94020665c02147e8bf790a21061
#
_cell.length_a   1.000
_cell.length_b   1.000
_cell.length_c   1.000
_cell.angle_alpha   90.00
_cell.angle_beta   90.00
_cell.angle_gamma   90.00
#
_symmetry.space_group_name_H-M   'P 1'
#
loop_
_entity.id
_entity.type
_entity.pdbx_description
1 polymer ?
#
loop_
_entity_poly.entity_id
_entity_poly.type
_entity_poly.pdbx_seq_one_letter_code
_entity_poly.pdbx_strand_id
1 'polypeptide(L)'
;MKNRVFISAILPLLLLAGCAILGEDDDPSEVAQQRRQWERLGFDAYEYDLTIFCFCPHVDPVRVQVRADTVFSVTLVETGAPVEDPFRARTIDELFDVIEDAVAQEANQLDVEYDEAFGYPSRIYVDYRINVIDEEVTFVAENLRALRGD
;
A
#
# COMPACT_ATOMS: atom_id res chain seq x y z
N MET A 1 44.31 61.57 -17.48
CA MET A 1 43.64 60.35 -17.93
C MET A 1 43.42 59.51 -16.70
N LYS A 2 42.16 59.42 -16.20
CA LYS A 2 41.78 58.76 -14.93
C LYS A 2 41.09 57.46 -15.26
N ASN A 3 41.78 56.34 -14.99
CA ASN A 3 41.16 54.98 -15.11
C ASN A 3 40.30 54.75 -13.91
N ARG A 4 38.98 54.57 -14.11
CA ARG A 4 38.02 54.11 -13.09
C ARG A 4 37.89 52.63 -13.21
N VAL A 5 38.42 51.89 -12.21
CA VAL A 5 38.22 50.46 -12.03
C VAL A 5 36.87 50.29 -11.35
N PHE A 6 35.90 49.65 -12.03
CA PHE A 6 34.63 49.19 -11.46
C PHE A 6 34.86 47.80 -10.83
N ILE A 7 34.83 47.77 -9.50
CA ILE A 7 34.81 46.53 -8.74
C ILE A 7 33.36 46.06 -8.70
N SER A 8 33.06 45.02 -9.48
CA SER A 8 31.76 44.36 -9.44
C SER A 8 31.72 43.39 -8.25
N ALA A 9 30.97 43.74 -7.22
CA ALA A 9 30.75 42.86 -6.07
C ALA A 9 29.73 41.80 -6.46
N ILE A 10 30.18 40.57 -6.62
CA ILE A 10 29.34 39.38 -6.78
C ILE A 10 28.93 38.91 -5.39
N LEU A 11 27.65 39.15 -5.04
CA LEU A 11 27.04 38.66 -3.83
C LEU A 11 26.66 37.19 -4.01
N PRO A 12 27.20 36.24 -3.23
CA PRO A 12 26.76 34.85 -3.33
C PRO A 12 25.38 34.68 -2.70
N LEU A 13 24.39 34.32 -3.53
CA LEU A 13 23.06 33.91 -3.12
C LEU A 13 23.16 32.52 -2.46
N LEU A 14 23.17 32.46 -1.14
CA LEU A 14 23.02 31.20 -0.39
C LEU A 14 21.60 30.68 -0.55
N LEU A 15 21.44 29.68 -1.42
CA LEU A 15 20.25 28.83 -1.48
C LEU A 15 20.23 27.93 -0.23
N LEU A 16 19.47 28.32 0.77
CA LEU A 16 19.07 27.42 1.88
C LEU A 16 18.11 26.38 1.30
N ALA A 17 18.65 25.23 0.92
CA ALA A 17 17.87 24.04 0.70
C ALA A 17 17.30 23.58 2.06
N GLY A 18 16.13 24.09 2.41
CA GLY A 18 15.33 23.54 3.50
C GLY A 18 14.87 22.15 3.11
N CYS A 19 15.48 21.11 3.67
CA CYS A 19 14.85 19.80 3.72
C CYS A 19 13.60 19.94 4.61
N ALA A 20 12.46 20.17 4.03
CA ALA A 20 11.20 19.88 4.68
C ALA A 20 11.17 18.37 4.85
N ILE A 21 11.31 17.88 6.09
CA ILE A 21 10.90 16.55 6.48
C ILE A 21 9.38 16.64 6.48
N LEU A 22 8.77 16.42 5.31
CA LEU A 22 7.36 16.14 5.18
C LEU A 22 7.18 14.75 5.74
N GLY A 23 6.22 14.56 6.66
CA GLY A 23 5.74 13.22 6.98
C GLY A 23 5.37 12.52 5.69
N GLU A 24 5.66 11.24 5.60
CA GLU A 24 5.23 10.40 4.49
C GLU A 24 3.70 10.31 4.54
N ASP A 25 3.04 11.32 3.96
CA ASP A 25 1.65 11.20 3.55
C ASP A 25 1.69 10.39 2.26
N ASP A 26 1.04 9.22 2.23
CA ASP A 26 1.00 8.39 1.03
C ASP A 26 0.48 9.21 -0.15
N ASP A 27 1.38 9.50 -1.10
CA ASP A 27 1.09 10.31 -2.27
C ASP A 27 0.15 9.52 -3.20
N PRO A 28 -1.03 10.05 -3.56
CA PRO A 28 -1.93 9.41 -4.51
C PRO A 28 -1.25 9.02 -5.83
N SER A 29 -0.16 9.68 -6.18
CA SER A 29 0.66 9.34 -7.35
C SER A 29 1.44 8.04 -7.16
N GLU A 30 1.89 7.73 -5.94
CA GLU A 30 2.57 6.49 -5.61
C GLU A 30 1.63 5.30 -5.70
N VAL A 31 0.47 5.37 -5.07
CA VAL A 31 -0.57 4.34 -5.16
C VAL A 31 -0.86 3.99 -6.61
N ALA A 32 -1.12 5.01 -7.45
CA ALA A 32 -1.40 4.80 -8.87
C ALA A 32 -0.20 4.23 -9.64
N GLN A 33 1.03 4.52 -9.23
CA GLN A 33 2.23 3.95 -9.85
C GLN A 33 2.37 2.48 -9.50
N GLN A 34 2.19 2.11 -8.24
CA GLN A 34 2.29 0.74 -7.75
C GLN A 34 1.17 -0.14 -8.33
N ARG A 35 -0.08 0.37 -8.38
CA ARG A 35 -1.19 -0.32 -9.04
C ARG A 35 -0.87 -0.62 -10.51
N ARG A 36 -0.35 0.34 -11.28
CA ARG A 36 0.08 0.09 -12.65
C ARG A 36 1.24 -0.90 -12.75
N GLN A 37 2.14 -0.97 -11.76
CA GLN A 37 3.19 -1.98 -11.72
C GLN A 37 2.58 -3.37 -11.54
N TRP A 38 1.66 -3.53 -10.61
CA TRP A 38 0.91 -4.76 -10.37
C TRP A 38 0.14 -5.22 -11.62
N GLU A 39 -0.68 -4.35 -12.19
CA GLU A 39 -1.49 -4.64 -13.39
C GLU A 39 -0.65 -5.11 -14.58
N ARG A 40 0.56 -4.57 -14.76
CA ARG A 40 1.47 -4.99 -15.86
C ARG A 40 1.99 -6.41 -15.72
N LEU A 41 1.91 -7.03 -14.55
CA LEU A 41 2.31 -8.42 -14.36
C LEU A 41 1.33 -9.38 -15.03
N GLY A 42 0.06 -8.99 -15.13
CA GLY A 42 -0.97 -9.72 -15.86
C GLY A 42 -1.19 -11.14 -15.31
N PHE A 43 -1.21 -11.30 -13.98
CA PHE A 43 -1.46 -12.61 -13.37
C PHE A 43 -2.93 -13.01 -13.51
N ASP A 44 -3.24 -13.96 -14.33
CA ASP A 44 -4.59 -14.56 -14.43
C ASP A 44 -4.97 -15.35 -13.16
N ALA A 45 -3.98 -15.89 -12.47
CA ALA A 45 -4.16 -16.63 -11.24
C ALA A 45 -2.95 -16.45 -10.31
N TYR A 46 -3.21 -16.24 -9.05
CA TYR A 46 -2.18 -16.12 -8.01
C TYR A 46 -2.71 -16.56 -6.64
N GLU A 47 -1.81 -16.79 -5.70
CA GLU A 47 -2.17 -16.94 -4.29
C GLU A 47 -1.22 -16.15 -3.41
N TYR A 48 -1.69 -15.80 -2.24
CA TYR A 48 -0.93 -15.10 -1.21
C TYR A 48 -1.51 -15.34 0.17
N ASP A 49 -0.73 -15.05 1.21
CA ASP A 49 -1.19 -15.14 2.60
C ASP A 49 -1.63 -13.76 3.07
N LEU A 50 -2.86 -13.66 3.59
CA LEU A 50 -3.47 -12.43 4.11
C LEU A 50 -3.73 -12.55 5.60
N THR A 51 -3.24 -11.57 6.35
CA THR A 51 -3.59 -11.38 7.76
C THR A 51 -4.29 -10.03 7.92
N ILE A 52 -5.42 -10.01 8.62
CA ILE A 52 -6.17 -8.78 8.91
C ILE A 52 -6.19 -8.60 10.43
N PHE A 53 -5.57 -7.52 10.92
CA PHE A 53 -5.61 -7.12 12.32
C PHE A 53 -6.67 -6.03 12.49
N CYS A 54 -7.66 -6.30 13.33
CA CYS A 54 -8.74 -5.37 13.65
C CYS A 54 -9.27 -5.75 15.04
N PHE A 55 -10.10 -4.92 15.62
CA PHE A 55 -10.89 -5.31 16.79
C PHE A 55 -12.04 -6.26 16.38
N CYS A 56 -11.65 -7.41 15.84
CA CYS A 56 -12.56 -8.41 15.27
C CYS A 56 -12.14 -9.84 15.69
N PRO A 57 -13.07 -10.78 15.74
CA PRO A 57 -12.72 -12.19 15.97
C PRO A 57 -12.00 -12.75 14.73
N HIS A 58 -11.09 -13.72 14.96
CA HIS A 58 -10.41 -14.48 13.91
C HIS A 58 -9.39 -13.68 13.09
N VAL A 59 -8.19 -13.52 13.67
CA VAL A 59 -7.04 -12.87 13.01
C VAL A 59 -6.01 -13.85 12.43
N ASP A 60 -6.34 -15.17 12.42
CA ASP A 60 -5.42 -16.18 11.87
C ASP A 60 -5.15 -15.91 10.38
N PRO A 61 -3.90 -16.05 9.92
CA PRO A 61 -3.56 -15.88 8.51
C PRO A 61 -4.34 -16.84 7.60
N VAL A 62 -4.82 -16.33 6.49
CA VAL A 62 -5.51 -17.11 5.47
C VAL A 62 -4.73 -17.09 4.16
N ARG A 63 -4.72 -18.20 3.44
CA ARG A 63 -4.26 -18.28 2.08
C ARG A 63 -5.42 -17.99 1.15
N VAL A 64 -5.28 -16.94 0.37
CA VAL A 64 -6.25 -16.51 -0.63
C VAL A 64 -5.75 -16.93 -2.01
N GLN A 65 -6.56 -17.70 -2.74
CA GLN A 65 -6.33 -17.96 -4.15
C GLN A 65 -7.27 -17.12 -4.99
N VAL A 66 -6.71 -16.42 -5.97
CA VAL A 66 -7.44 -15.58 -6.92
C VAL A 66 -7.32 -16.18 -8.32
N ARG A 67 -8.42 -16.18 -9.08
CA ARG A 67 -8.47 -16.57 -10.50
C ARG A 67 -9.41 -15.64 -11.24
N ALA A 68 -8.97 -15.14 -12.38
CA ALA A 68 -9.75 -14.20 -13.19
C ALA A 68 -10.34 -13.07 -12.32
N ASP A 69 -9.49 -12.38 -11.57
CA ASP A 69 -9.78 -11.24 -10.69
C ASP A 69 -10.84 -11.52 -9.59
N THR A 70 -11.05 -12.79 -9.27
CA THR A 70 -12.03 -13.21 -8.26
C THR A 70 -11.40 -14.14 -7.25
N VAL A 71 -11.74 -14.00 -5.97
CA VAL A 71 -11.36 -14.94 -4.94
C VAL A 71 -11.96 -16.32 -5.26
N PHE A 72 -11.10 -17.27 -5.53
CA PHE A 72 -11.49 -18.64 -5.87
C PHE A 72 -11.59 -19.53 -4.63
N SER A 73 -10.65 -19.44 -3.71
CA SER A 73 -10.67 -20.19 -2.44
C SER A 73 -9.94 -19.47 -1.33
N VAL A 74 -10.35 -19.73 -0.10
CA VAL A 74 -9.71 -19.23 1.12
C VAL A 74 -9.52 -20.38 2.09
N THR A 75 -8.31 -20.53 2.62
CA THR A 75 -7.97 -21.57 3.60
C THR A 75 -7.12 -20.99 4.72
N LEU A 76 -7.20 -21.56 5.92
CA LEU A 76 -6.27 -21.24 7.00
C LEU A 76 -4.85 -21.66 6.61
N VAL A 77 -3.87 -20.78 6.78
CA VAL A 77 -2.46 -21.08 6.45
C VAL A 77 -1.95 -22.27 7.27
N GLU A 78 -2.27 -22.32 8.56
CA GLU A 78 -1.77 -23.35 9.48
C GLU A 78 -2.33 -24.74 9.18
N THR A 79 -3.62 -24.85 8.88
CA THR A 79 -4.33 -26.14 8.83
C THR A 79 -4.79 -26.54 7.42
N GLY A 80 -4.85 -25.59 6.51
CA GLY A 80 -5.47 -25.78 5.19
C GLY A 80 -7.01 -25.89 5.23
N ALA A 81 -7.63 -25.69 6.40
CA ALA A 81 -9.08 -25.77 6.52
C ALA A 81 -9.76 -24.62 5.74
N PRO A 82 -10.87 -24.89 5.05
CA PRO A 82 -11.58 -23.87 4.30
C PRO A 82 -12.16 -22.80 5.21
N VAL A 83 -12.16 -21.55 4.74
CA VAL A 83 -12.74 -20.38 5.40
C VAL A 83 -13.87 -19.86 4.52
N GLU A 84 -15.08 -19.78 5.08
CA GLU A 84 -16.28 -19.32 4.35
C GLU A 84 -16.62 -17.84 4.63
N ASP A 85 -15.85 -17.17 5.49
CA ASP A 85 -16.07 -15.77 5.84
C ASP A 85 -15.54 -14.85 4.72
N PRO A 86 -16.42 -14.16 3.95
CA PRO A 86 -15.99 -13.30 2.85
C PRO A 86 -15.22 -12.07 3.33
N PHE A 87 -15.35 -11.66 4.60
CA PHE A 87 -14.60 -10.52 5.14
C PHE A 87 -13.12 -10.81 5.34
N ARG A 88 -12.74 -12.09 5.32
CA ARG A 88 -11.35 -12.53 5.45
C ARG A 88 -10.61 -12.68 4.12
N ALA A 89 -11.25 -12.38 3.03
CA ALA A 89 -10.67 -12.51 1.69
C ALA A 89 -10.68 -11.17 0.97
N ARG A 90 -9.61 -10.89 0.26
CA ARG A 90 -9.48 -9.77 -0.68
C ARG A 90 -8.67 -10.24 -1.88
N THR A 91 -8.90 -9.64 -3.04
CA THR A 91 -7.91 -9.68 -4.12
C THR A 91 -6.85 -8.61 -3.87
N ILE A 92 -5.73 -8.65 -4.59
CA ILE A 92 -4.74 -7.55 -4.51
C ILE A 92 -5.35 -6.23 -5.02
N ASP A 93 -6.21 -6.28 -6.02
CA ASP A 93 -6.92 -5.10 -6.53
C ASP A 93 -7.84 -4.49 -5.46
N GLU A 94 -8.55 -5.32 -4.69
CA GLU A 94 -9.37 -4.86 -3.56
C GLU A 94 -8.50 -4.28 -2.41
N LEU A 95 -7.24 -4.70 -2.25
CA LEU A 95 -6.33 -4.04 -1.31
C LEU A 95 -5.93 -2.65 -1.80
N PHE A 96 -5.72 -2.45 -3.10
CA PHE A 96 -5.56 -1.10 -3.66
C PHE A 96 -6.81 -0.24 -3.49
N ASP A 97 -7.99 -0.83 -3.65
CA ASP A 97 -9.26 -0.10 -3.43
C ASP A 97 -9.38 0.39 -1.97
N VAL A 98 -8.93 -0.39 -0.98
CA VAL A 98 -8.87 0.05 0.42
C VAL A 98 -8.02 1.31 0.58
N ILE A 99 -6.86 1.39 -0.08
CA ILE A 99 -5.97 2.55 -0.02
C ILE A 99 -6.63 3.75 -0.68
N GLU A 100 -7.19 3.56 -1.88
CA GLU A 100 -7.86 4.64 -2.62
C GLU A 100 -9.09 5.18 -1.86
N ASP A 101 -9.85 4.30 -1.21
CA ASP A 101 -10.97 4.68 -0.35
C ASP A 101 -10.50 5.46 0.89
N ALA A 102 -9.41 5.05 1.53
CA ALA A 102 -8.84 5.77 2.66
C ALA A 102 -8.39 7.18 2.27
N VAL A 103 -7.73 7.32 1.12
CA VAL A 103 -7.34 8.64 0.57
C VAL A 103 -8.59 9.48 0.26
N ALA A 104 -9.61 8.91 -0.40
CA ALA A 104 -10.82 9.63 -0.77
C ALA A 104 -11.66 10.09 0.43
N GLN A 105 -11.59 9.36 1.54
CA GLN A 105 -12.27 9.67 2.80
C GLN A 105 -11.45 10.57 3.73
N GLU A 106 -10.23 10.98 3.31
CA GLU A 106 -9.31 11.78 4.13
C GLU A 106 -9.07 11.11 5.50
N ALA A 107 -8.70 9.81 5.47
CA ALA A 107 -8.43 9.03 6.67
C ALA A 107 -7.45 9.78 7.60
N ASN A 108 -7.63 9.63 8.92
CA ASN A 108 -6.78 10.28 9.91
C ASN A 108 -5.31 9.82 9.83
N GLN A 109 -5.12 8.54 9.54
CA GLN A 109 -3.80 7.96 9.26
C GLN A 109 -3.92 6.85 8.22
N LEU A 110 -3.02 6.87 7.26
CA LEU A 110 -2.83 5.83 6.25
C LEU A 110 -1.33 5.58 6.11
N ASP A 111 -0.87 4.35 6.36
CA ASP A 111 0.51 3.95 6.15
C ASP A 111 0.51 2.73 5.22
N VAL A 112 1.22 2.80 4.10
CA VAL A 112 1.28 1.72 3.11
C VAL A 112 2.72 1.33 2.81
N GLU A 113 2.98 0.02 2.82
CA GLU A 113 4.21 -0.57 2.33
C GLU A 113 3.92 -1.41 1.08
N TYR A 114 4.80 -1.37 0.09
CA TYR A 114 4.65 -2.10 -1.15
C TYR A 114 5.75 -3.15 -1.32
N ASP A 115 5.42 -4.27 -1.94
CA ASP A 115 6.41 -5.26 -2.35
C ASP A 115 7.30 -4.70 -3.48
N GLU A 116 8.62 -4.74 -3.30
CA GLU A 116 9.58 -4.15 -4.24
C GLU A 116 9.57 -4.83 -5.62
N ALA A 117 9.26 -6.12 -5.66
CA ALA A 117 9.32 -6.91 -6.90
C ALA A 117 8.05 -6.78 -7.73
N PHE A 118 6.90 -6.81 -7.08
CA PHE A 118 5.60 -6.90 -7.75
C PHE A 118 4.76 -5.62 -7.63
N GLY A 119 5.06 -4.76 -6.64
CA GLY A 119 4.35 -3.51 -6.42
C GLY A 119 2.99 -3.65 -5.74
N TYR A 120 2.62 -4.84 -5.25
CA TYR A 120 1.37 -4.98 -4.48
C TYR A 120 1.52 -4.43 -3.06
N PRO A 121 0.43 -3.97 -2.42
CA PRO A 121 0.47 -3.54 -1.03
C PRO A 121 0.80 -4.72 -0.11
N SER A 122 2.01 -4.72 0.47
CA SER A 122 2.44 -5.74 1.44
C SER A 122 1.93 -5.47 2.84
N ARG A 123 1.72 -4.19 3.16
CA ARG A 123 1.12 -3.75 4.42
C ARG A 123 0.27 -2.51 4.18
N ILE A 124 -0.92 -2.47 4.78
CA ILE A 124 -1.80 -1.29 4.80
C ILE A 124 -2.26 -1.11 6.24
N TYR A 125 -2.02 0.05 6.84
CA TYR A 125 -2.64 0.48 8.09
C TYR A 125 -3.56 1.66 7.80
N VAL A 126 -4.79 1.58 8.27
CA VAL A 126 -5.78 2.66 8.13
C VAL A 126 -6.42 2.95 9.49
N ASP A 127 -6.41 4.22 9.88
CA ASP A 127 -7.23 4.80 10.93
C ASP A 127 -8.10 5.90 10.30
N TYR A 128 -9.40 5.67 10.23
CA TYR A 128 -10.30 6.63 9.56
C TYR A 128 -10.60 7.86 10.42
N ARG A 129 -10.63 7.74 11.76
CA ARG A 129 -11.16 8.79 12.65
C ARG A 129 -10.42 8.89 13.98
N ILE A 130 -9.75 9.98 14.23
CA ILE A 130 -8.95 10.26 15.43
C ILE A 130 -9.67 10.05 16.79
N ASN A 131 -10.98 10.05 16.83
CA ASN A 131 -11.76 9.98 18.08
C ASN A 131 -12.63 8.72 18.16
N VAL A 132 -12.47 7.77 17.28
CA VAL A 132 -13.18 6.50 17.30
C VAL A 132 -12.18 5.42 17.68
N ILE A 133 -12.52 4.66 18.71
CA ILE A 133 -11.66 3.57 19.21
C ILE A 133 -12.06 2.30 18.49
N ASP A 134 -11.08 1.45 18.19
CA ASP A 134 -11.27 0.11 17.62
C ASP A 134 -11.76 0.07 16.16
N GLU A 135 -11.52 1.14 15.38
CA GLU A 135 -11.80 1.16 13.94
C GLU A 135 -10.55 0.98 13.06
N GLU A 136 -9.38 0.98 13.69
CA GLU A 136 -8.12 0.79 12.97
C GLU A 136 -8.06 -0.62 12.39
N VAL A 137 -7.60 -0.71 11.17
CA VAL A 137 -7.38 -1.98 10.49
C VAL A 137 -5.98 -2.03 9.87
N THR A 138 -5.32 -3.18 10.01
CA THR A 138 -4.08 -3.47 9.30
C THR A 138 -4.28 -4.70 8.43
N PHE A 139 -3.92 -4.59 7.16
CA PHE A 139 -3.79 -5.70 6.24
C PHE A 139 -2.30 -6.02 6.04
N VAL A 140 -1.94 -7.30 6.09
CA VAL A 140 -0.60 -7.77 5.78
C VAL A 140 -0.71 -8.85 4.73
N ALA A 141 -0.13 -8.61 3.55
CA ALA A 141 -0.12 -9.53 2.41
C ALA A 141 1.31 -10.04 2.16
N GLU A 142 1.49 -11.35 2.21
CA GLU A 142 2.81 -11.98 2.11
C GLU A 142 2.78 -13.20 1.20
N ASN A 143 3.96 -13.71 0.84
CA ASN A 143 4.14 -14.97 0.13
C ASN A 143 3.39 -15.06 -1.21
N LEU A 144 3.22 -13.94 -1.89
CA LEU A 144 2.54 -13.90 -3.18
C LEU A 144 3.29 -14.71 -4.23
N ARG A 145 2.56 -15.55 -4.95
CA ARG A 145 3.08 -16.30 -6.08
C ARG A 145 2.05 -16.47 -7.19
N ALA A 146 2.49 -16.33 -8.42
CA ALA A 146 1.68 -16.63 -9.57
C ALA A 146 1.36 -18.15 -9.64
N LEU A 147 0.14 -18.48 -9.94
CA LEU A 147 -0.28 -19.84 -10.24
C LEU A 147 -0.24 -20.06 -11.76
N ARG A 148 0.20 -21.24 -12.20
CA ARG A 148 0.12 -21.57 -13.62
C ARG A 148 -1.34 -21.85 -13.96
N GLY A 149 -1.85 -21.17 -14.98
CA GLY A 149 -3.13 -21.57 -15.56
C GLY A 149 -3.03 -23.00 -16.09
N ASP A 150 -3.99 -23.82 -15.73
CA ASP A 150 -4.15 -25.16 -16.32
C ASP A 150 -4.71 -25.06 -17.73
#